data_18a35fae8844db2ba8993f7b59eec227
#
_entry.id   18a35fae8844db2ba8993f7b59eec227
#
_cell.length_a   1.000
_cell.length_b   1.000
_cell.length_c   1.000
_cell.angle_alpha   90.00
_cell.angle_beta   90.00
_cell.angle_gamma   90.00
#
_symmetry.space_group_name_H-M   'P 1'
#
loop_
_entity.id
_entity.type
_entity.pdbx_description
1 polymer ?
#
loop_
_entity_poly.entity_id
_entity_poly.type
_entity_poly.pdbx_seq_one_letter_code
_entity_poly.pdbx_strand_id
1 'polypeptide(L)'
;MKKEEDFVAGLLVYIACLRAQKKYSTAKSYQDALSSFKCFCGMEAVPYTYINRNRLSCYQSWLLDKGLSWNTVSTYMRRIRHIYNLAVESGDAPFVPHLFKDVFTGVESKRKKALPSDSLRSLMGSSGIDPGMRRTQLAFSLMFSFSGIAFVDFAHLKRENIKDGVLSYHRQKSGSLIQVEIPAEVRCLLDELAACTDKDSPYLFPFLSGKQTGEAAYKEYNRALNRFNCDLMLLAEACGVNEPVTSYTIRHSFATSLREQDVPIEVISELLGHKSIKTTQIYLKSFSLERLSAVNRACFASVCKPVSKVG
;
A
#
# COMPACT_ATOMS: atom_id res chain seq x y z
N MET A 1 -20.45 -30.85 30.32
CA MET A 1 -19.15 -30.20 30.08
C MET A 1 -19.33 -29.30 28.88
N LYS A 2 -19.31 -27.96 29.03
CA LYS A 2 -19.17 -27.04 27.89
C LYS A 2 -17.84 -27.38 27.19
N LYS A 3 -17.87 -27.69 25.91
CA LYS A 3 -16.69 -27.85 25.10
C LYS A 3 -15.89 -26.53 25.25
N GLU A 4 -14.67 -26.59 25.79
CA GLU A 4 -13.80 -25.41 25.82
C GLU A 4 -13.63 -24.98 24.37
N GLU A 5 -14.16 -23.83 24.04
CA GLU A 5 -14.13 -23.34 22.68
C GLU A 5 -12.73 -22.88 22.36
N ASP A 6 -12.23 -23.34 21.22
CA ASP A 6 -10.82 -23.19 20.80
C ASP A 6 -10.65 -21.96 19.92
N PHE A 7 -9.75 -21.06 20.34
CA PHE A 7 -9.37 -19.87 19.59
C PHE A 7 -8.91 -20.18 18.16
N VAL A 8 -8.16 -21.28 17.96
CA VAL A 8 -7.67 -21.70 16.65
C VAL A 8 -8.83 -22.06 15.74
N ALA A 9 -9.79 -22.84 16.25
CA ALA A 9 -11.00 -23.21 15.51
C ALA A 9 -11.82 -21.98 15.12
N GLY A 10 -12.07 -21.06 16.05
CA GLY A 10 -12.79 -19.81 15.79
C GLY A 10 -12.09 -18.95 14.72
N LEU A 11 -10.77 -18.84 14.78
CA LEU A 11 -9.99 -18.10 13.79
C LEU A 11 -10.01 -18.76 12.41
N LEU A 12 -9.96 -20.10 12.33
CA LEU A 12 -10.06 -20.85 11.06
C LEU A 12 -11.43 -20.64 10.39
N VAL A 13 -12.51 -20.69 11.18
CA VAL A 13 -13.87 -20.40 10.68
C VAL A 13 -13.93 -18.97 10.12
N TYR A 14 -13.38 -17.99 10.83
CA TYR A 14 -13.35 -16.60 10.36
C TYR A 14 -12.55 -16.45 9.06
N ILE A 15 -11.40 -17.11 8.94
CA ILE A 15 -10.60 -17.14 7.71
C ILE A 15 -11.40 -17.72 6.53
N ALA A 16 -12.14 -18.83 6.78
CA ALA A 16 -12.99 -19.43 5.75
C ALA A 16 -14.10 -18.47 5.29
N CYS A 17 -14.76 -17.76 6.21
CA CYS A 17 -15.73 -16.72 5.89
C CYS A 17 -15.14 -15.59 5.04
N LEU A 18 -13.93 -15.12 5.35
CA LEU A 18 -13.25 -14.11 4.57
C LEU A 18 -12.93 -14.58 3.15
N ARG A 19 -12.52 -15.85 3.00
CA ARG A 19 -12.26 -16.47 1.68
C ARG A 19 -13.55 -16.58 0.86
N ALA A 20 -14.66 -17.00 1.48
CA ALA A 20 -15.96 -17.04 0.84
C ALA A 20 -16.41 -15.64 0.35
N GLN A 21 -16.09 -14.58 1.12
CA GLN A 21 -16.32 -13.19 0.75
C GLN A 21 -15.27 -12.62 -0.23
N LYS A 22 -14.38 -13.45 -0.78
CA LYS A 22 -13.29 -13.06 -1.69
C LYS A 22 -12.30 -12.03 -1.10
N LYS A 23 -12.26 -11.89 0.23
CA LYS A 23 -11.34 -10.99 0.96
C LYS A 23 -9.98 -11.67 1.23
N TYR A 24 -9.34 -12.17 0.17
CA TYR A 24 -8.15 -13.04 0.27
C TYR A 24 -6.96 -12.38 0.97
N SER A 25 -6.69 -11.10 0.72
CA SER A 25 -5.61 -10.37 1.39
C SER A 25 -5.82 -10.28 2.91
N THR A 26 -7.06 -10.03 3.33
CA THR A 26 -7.42 -10.01 4.75
C THR A 26 -7.32 -11.42 5.34
N ALA A 27 -7.85 -12.43 4.66
CA ALA A 27 -7.75 -13.83 5.08
C ALA A 27 -6.29 -14.27 5.27
N LYS A 28 -5.39 -13.88 4.33
CA LYS A 28 -3.95 -14.16 4.45
C LYS A 28 -3.35 -13.51 5.70
N SER A 29 -3.69 -12.26 6.01
CA SER A 29 -3.22 -11.57 7.21
C SER A 29 -3.66 -12.26 8.51
N TYR A 30 -4.87 -12.83 8.56
CA TYR A 30 -5.32 -13.63 9.68
C TYR A 30 -4.62 -14.98 9.73
N GLN A 31 -4.40 -15.62 8.58
CA GLN A 31 -3.66 -16.88 8.49
C GLN A 31 -2.23 -16.73 9.00
N ASP A 32 -1.54 -15.62 8.66
CA ASP A 32 -0.17 -15.36 9.11
C ASP A 32 -0.12 -15.15 10.63
N ALA A 33 -1.08 -14.39 11.17
CA ALA A 33 -1.21 -14.19 12.62
C ALA A 33 -1.49 -15.52 13.35
N LEU A 34 -2.37 -16.37 12.81
CA LEU A 34 -2.67 -17.70 13.34
C LEU A 34 -1.43 -18.60 13.36
N SER A 35 -0.73 -18.70 12.22
CA SER A 35 0.45 -19.55 12.10
C SER A 35 1.55 -19.12 13.07
N SER A 36 1.75 -17.80 13.21
CA SER A 36 2.69 -17.23 14.15
C SER A 36 2.31 -17.52 15.61
N PHE A 37 1.03 -17.35 15.96
CA PHE A 37 0.56 -17.56 17.32
C PHE A 37 0.59 -19.05 17.72
N LYS A 38 0.20 -19.96 16.82
CA LYS A 38 0.35 -21.42 17.02
C LYS A 38 1.80 -21.81 17.26
N CYS A 39 2.74 -21.25 16.46
CA CYS A 39 4.16 -21.51 16.63
C CYS A 39 4.67 -21.05 18.01
N PHE A 40 4.20 -19.90 18.50
CA PHE A 40 4.52 -19.41 19.84
C PHE A 40 3.93 -20.30 20.94
N CYS A 41 2.68 -20.72 20.80
CA CYS A 41 1.99 -21.54 21.81
C CYS A 41 2.52 -22.97 21.86
N GLY A 42 3.04 -23.50 20.75
CA GLY A 42 3.40 -24.92 20.61
C GLY A 42 2.20 -25.87 20.68
N MET A 43 0.98 -25.36 20.42
CA MET A 43 -0.29 -26.10 20.57
C MET A 43 -1.09 -26.07 19.27
N GLU A 44 -1.76 -27.17 18.96
CA GLU A 44 -2.71 -27.25 17.84
C GLU A 44 -4.05 -26.59 18.17
N ALA A 45 -4.53 -26.75 19.39
CA ALA A 45 -5.74 -26.16 19.95
C ALA A 45 -5.34 -25.21 21.09
N VAL A 46 -5.84 -23.98 21.07
CA VAL A 46 -5.53 -22.95 22.07
C VAL A 46 -6.83 -22.50 22.73
N PRO A 47 -7.09 -22.89 24.01
CA PRO A 47 -8.29 -22.43 24.69
C PRO A 47 -8.26 -20.91 24.89
N TYR A 48 -9.41 -20.23 24.86
CA TYR A 48 -9.48 -18.78 25.08
C TYR A 48 -8.90 -18.36 26.43
N THR A 49 -8.98 -19.21 27.46
CA THR A 49 -8.40 -18.98 28.80
C THR A 49 -6.88 -18.91 28.81
N TYR A 50 -6.21 -19.49 27.81
CA TYR A 50 -4.75 -19.36 27.63
C TYR A 50 -4.35 -17.92 27.25
N ILE A 51 -5.25 -17.17 26.59
CA ILE A 51 -5.00 -15.81 26.12
C ILE A 51 -5.22 -14.84 27.28
N ASN A 52 -4.14 -14.49 27.95
CA ASN A 52 -4.12 -13.53 29.06
C ASN A 52 -3.03 -12.47 28.84
N ARG A 53 -3.03 -11.41 29.66
CA ARG A 53 -2.08 -10.29 29.50
C ARG A 53 -0.63 -10.73 29.46
N ASN A 54 -0.25 -11.62 30.38
CA ASN A 54 1.12 -12.14 30.45
C ASN A 54 1.52 -12.88 29.15
N ARG A 55 0.66 -13.78 28.67
CA ARG A 55 0.91 -14.53 27.43
C ARG A 55 1.00 -13.61 26.21
N LEU A 56 0.16 -12.59 26.13
CA LEU A 56 0.23 -11.60 25.05
C LEU A 56 1.53 -10.79 25.10
N SER A 57 1.98 -10.38 26.29
CA SER A 57 3.27 -9.69 26.45
C SER A 57 4.43 -10.60 26.07
N CYS A 58 4.43 -11.86 26.51
CA CYS A 58 5.44 -12.85 26.09
C CYS A 58 5.45 -13.06 24.56
N TYR A 59 4.25 -13.15 23.95
CA TYR A 59 4.13 -13.28 22.50
C TYR A 59 4.69 -12.06 21.77
N GLN A 60 4.44 -10.86 22.26
CA GLN A 60 5.03 -9.63 21.70
C GLN A 60 6.56 -9.66 21.75
N SER A 61 7.15 -9.99 22.90
CA SER A 61 8.61 -10.11 23.04
C SER A 61 9.17 -11.15 22.07
N TRP A 62 8.55 -12.34 22.01
CA TRP A 62 8.95 -13.39 21.09
C TRP A 62 8.91 -12.98 19.60
N LEU A 63 7.91 -12.16 19.20
CA LEU A 63 7.85 -11.61 17.84
C LEU A 63 8.99 -10.63 17.57
N LEU A 64 9.31 -9.77 18.54
CA LEU A 64 10.41 -8.82 18.45
C LEU A 64 11.77 -9.52 18.40
N ASP A 65 11.97 -10.56 19.21
CA ASP A 65 13.18 -11.39 19.22
C ASP A 65 13.41 -12.09 17.88
N LYS A 66 12.33 -12.40 17.15
CA LYS A 66 12.38 -12.88 15.76
C LYS A 66 12.67 -11.77 14.73
N GLY A 67 12.91 -10.55 15.14
CA GLY A 67 13.22 -9.42 14.27
C GLY A 67 12.02 -8.84 13.52
N LEU A 68 10.77 -9.13 13.94
CA LEU A 68 9.60 -8.55 13.29
C LEU A 68 9.45 -7.07 13.63
N SER A 69 9.00 -6.28 12.66
CA SER A 69 8.73 -4.86 12.87
C SER A 69 7.52 -4.64 13.79
N TRP A 70 7.52 -3.51 14.52
CA TRP A 70 6.40 -3.10 15.36
C TRP A 70 5.05 -3.08 14.65
N ASN A 71 5.03 -2.73 13.37
CA ASN A 71 3.80 -2.75 12.56
C ASN A 71 3.31 -4.18 12.28
N THR A 72 4.21 -5.16 12.14
CA THR A 72 3.84 -6.57 12.01
C THR A 72 3.30 -7.09 13.33
N VAL A 73 4.00 -6.82 14.44
CA VAL A 73 3.56 -7.15 15.81
C VAL A 73 2.15 -6.61 16.07
N SER A 74 1.96 -5.30 15.83
CA SER A 74 0.65 -4.66 15.97
C SER A 74 -0.43 -5.31 15.10
N THR A 75 -0.09 -5.69 13.87
CA THR A 75 -1.03 -6.35 12.98
C THR A 75 -1.48 -7.68 13.58
N TYR A 76 -0.56 -8.52 14.05
CA TYR A 76 -0.89 -9.80 14.67
C TYR A 76 -1.71 -9.62 15.94
N MET A 77 -1.32 -8.70 16.83
CA MET A 77 -2.08 -8.41 18.06
C MET A 77 -3.50 -7.94 17.74
N ARG A 78 -3.69 -7.08 16.74
CA ARG A 78 -5.04 -6.63 16.33
C ARG A 78 -5.87 -7.76 15.73
N ARG A 79 -5.27 -8.73 15.01
CA ARG A 79 -5.98 -9.90 14.49
C ARG A 79 -6.43 -10.81 15.62
N ILE A 80 -5.56 -11.09 16.58
CA ILE A 80 -5.90 -11.90 17.77
C ILE A 80 -7.00 -11.19 18.58
N ARG A 81 -6.86 -9.90 18.85
CA ARG A 81 -7.86 -9.10 19.57
C ARG A 81 -9.22 -9.15 18.92
N HIS A 82 -9.28 -9.02 17.59
CA HIS A 82 -10.55 -9.04 16.88
C HIS A 82 -11.28 -10.38 17.06
N ILE A 83 -10.59 -11.49 16.89
CA ILE A 83 -11.19 -12.83 17.07
C ILE A 83 -11.59 -13.08 18.52
N TYR A 84 -10.75 -12.68 19.48
CA TYR A 84 -11.09 -12.78 20.90
C TYR A 84 -12.36 -12.01 21.23
N ASN A 85 -12.49 -10.77 20.73
CA ASN A 85 -13.69 -9.96 20.95
C ASN A 85 -14.95 -10.58 20.32
N LEU A 86 -14.85 -11.13 19.12
CA LEU A 86 -15.96 -11.86 18.50
C LEU A 86 -16.41 -13.05 19.38
N ALA A 87 -15.47 -13.79 19.94
CA ALA A 87 -15.76 -14.90 20.82
C ALA A 87 -16.37 -14.43 22.16
N VAL A 88 -16.01 -13.27 22.67
CA VAL A 88 -16.66 -12.67 23.83
C VAL A 88 -18.10 -12.26 23.50
N GLU A 89 -18.33 -11.67 22.33
CA GLU A 89 -19.66 -11.27 21.85
C GLU A 89 -20.60 -12.47 21.67
N SER A 90 -20.07 -13.63 21.21
CA SER A 90 -20.85 -14.87 21.07
C SER A 90 -21.00 -15.68 22.39
N GLY A 91 -20.29 -15.31 23.46
CA GLY A 91 -20.28 -16.02 24.72
C GLY A 91 -19.31 -17.18 24.81
N ASP A 92 -18.43 -17.34 23.82
CA ASP A 92 -17.48 -18.46 23.69
C ASP A 92 -16.18 -18.20 24.47
N ALA A 93 -15.89 -16.91 24.78
CA ALA A 93 -14.75 -16.50 25.59
C ALA A 93 -15.16 -15.60 26.74
N PRO A 94 -14.43 -15.64 27.88
CA PRO A 94 -14.69 -14.74 29.00
C PRO A 94 -14.30 -13.30 28.65
N PHE A 95 -15.09 -12.33 29.10
CA PHE A 95 -14.71 -10.94 29.02
C PHE A 95 -13.59 -10.64 30.03
N VAL A 96 -12.44 -10.17 29.55
CA VAL A 96 -11.30 -9.73 30.37
C VAL A 96 -11.06 -8.24 30.14
N PRO A 97 -11.28 -7.38 31.16
CA PRO A 97 -11.06 -5.94 31.02
C PRO A 97 -9.61 -5.62 30.63
N HIS A 98 -9.44 -4.77 29.62
CA HIS A 98 -8.12 -4.29 29.17
C HIS A 98 -7.11 -5.40 28.82
N LEU A 99 -7.57 -6.53 28.28
CA LEU A 99 -6.72 -7.69 27.95
C LEU A 99 -5.48 -7.31 27.08
N PHE A 100 -5.64 -6.40 26.14
CA PHE A 100 -4.60 -5.97 25.18
C PHE A 100 -3.95 -4.63 25.57
N LYS A 101 -4.06 -4.18 26.83
CA LYS A 101 -3.52 -2.87 27.25
C LYS A 101 -2.00 -2.81 27.15
N ASP A 102 -1.32 -3.89 27.49
CA ASP A 102 0.12 -3.93 27.68
C ASP A 102 0.88 -4.36 26.42
N VAL A 103 0.18 -4.49 25.29
CA VAL A 103 0.77 -4.85 23.99
C VAL A 103 0.54 -3.78 22.93
N PHE A 104 1.48 -3.67 22.01
CA PHE A 104 1.43 -2.66 20.96
C PHE A 104 0.40 -3.01 19.89
N THR A 105 -0.63 -2.19 19.77
CA THR A 105 -1.68 -2.28 18.74
C THR A 105 -1.79 -1.02 17.90
N GLY A 106 -0.85 -0.10 18.06
CA GLY A 106 -0.75 1.15 17.32
C GLY A 106 -0.15 1.00 15.92
N VAL A 107 0.26 2.11 15.34
CA VAL A 107 0.98 2.16 14.06
C VAL A 107 2.28 2.93 14.27
N GLU A 108 3.40 2.26 14.01
CA GLU A 108 4.69 2.94 13.93
C GLU A 108 4.80 3.60 12.54
N SER A 109 4.88 4.91 12.51
CA SER A 109 5.05 5.66 11.27
C SER A 109 6.51 5.58 10.82
N LYS A 110 6.85 4.61 9.98
CA LYS A 110 8.12 4.66 9.24
C LYS A 110 7.96 5.66 8.10
N ARG A 111 8.77 6.71 8.10
CA ARG A 111 8.80 7.69 7.01
C ARG A 111 9.18 6.98 5.71
N LYS A 112 8.23 6.83 4.82
CA LYS A 112 8.49 6.35 3.47
C LYS A 112 9.16 7.47 2.69
N LYS A 113 10.26 7.17 2.02
CA LYS A 113 10.98 8.16 1.22
C LYS A 113 10.39 8.17 -0.19
N ALA A 114 9.97 9.34 -0.65
CA ALA A 114 9.73 9.56 -2.07
C ALA A 114 11.08 9.58 -2.79
N LEU A 115 11.08 9.23 -4.06
CA LEU A 115 12.26 9.35 -4.91
C LEU A 115 12.53 10.83 -5.20
N PRO A 116 13.79 11.27 -5.21
CA PRO A 116 14.18 12.56 -5.71
C PRO A 116 13.81 12.73 -7.19
N SER A 117 13.62 13.98 -7.64
CA SER A 117 13.28 14.27 -9.04
C SER A 117 14.32 13.75 -10.04
N ASP A 118 15.61 13.74 -9.66
CA ASP A 118 16.68 13.20 -10.51
C ASP A 118 16.56 11.67 -10.65
N SER A 119 16.29 10.95 -9.56
CA SER A 119 16.05 9.51 -9.60
C SER A 119 14.82 9.17 -10.44
N LEU A 120 13.74 9.96 -10.35
CA LEU A 120 12.55 9.81 -11.21
C LEU A 120 12.91 10.00 -12.68
N ARG A 121 13.67 11.06 -13.02
CA ARG A 121 14.14 11.31 -14.40
C ARG A 121 15.01 10.18 -14.92
N SER A 122 15.95 9.68 -14.12
CA SER A 122 16.79 8.55 -14.48
C SER A 122 15.95 7.30 -14.79
N LEU A 123 15.01 6.94 -13.91
CA LEU A 123 14.16 5.75 -14.10
C LEU A 123 13.25 5.84 -15.33
N MET A 124 12.74 7.04 -15.66
CA MET A 124 11.82 7.23 -16.79
C MET A 124 12.57 7.44 -18.12
N GLY A 125 13.71 8.12 -18.07
CA GLY A 125 14.38 8.65 -19.27
C GLY A 125 15.65 7.93 -19.68
N SER A 126 16.14 6.93 -18.92
CA SER A 126 17.35 6.20 -19.29
C SER A 126 17.17 5.48 -20.62
N SER A 127 18.07 5.78 -21.55
CA SER A 127 18.23 5.08 -22.82
C SER A 127 19.33 4.02 -22.69
N GLY A 128 19.24 2.95 -23.49
CA GLY A 128 20.26 1.88 -23.49
C GLY A 128 20.16 0.88 -22.34
N ILE A 129 19.04 0.86 -21.62
CA ILE A 129 18.75 -0.20 -20.65
C ILE A 129 18.49 -1.52 -21.37
N ASP A 130 18.77 -2.62 -20.67
CA ASP A 130 18.50 -3.96 -21.17
C ASP A 130 17.02 -4.08 -21.65
N PRO A 131 16.78 -4.64 -22.86
CA PRO A 131 15.43 -4.83 -23.37
C PRO A 131 14.50 -5.58 -22.40
N GLY A 132 15.04 -6.47 -21.58
CA GLY A 132 14.28 -7.18 -20.54
C GLY A 132 13.73 -6.26 -19.45
N MET A 133 14.36 -5.10 -19.21
CA MET A 133 13.90 -4.10 -18.22
C MET A 133 12.95 -3.06 -18.84
N ARG A 134 12.86 -2.97 -20.17
CA ARG A 134 12.03 -1.96 -20.85
C ARG A 134 10.57 -2.01 -20.41
N ARG A 135 9.99 -3.21 -20.28
CA ARG A 135 8.62 -3.38 -19.78
C ARG A 135 8.42 -2.77 -18.40
N THR A 136 9.40 -2.93 -17.52
CA THR A 136 9.36 -2.39 -16.15
C THR A 136 9.47 -0.87 -16.15
N GLN A 137 10.33 -0.32 -17.00
CA GLN A 137 10.47 1.14 -17.19
C GLN A 137 9.18 1.77 -17.73
N LEU A 138 8.57 1.15 -18.74
CA LEU A 138 7.28 1.58 -19.29
C LEU A 138 6.19 1.59 -18.21
N ALA A 139 6.09 0.49 -17.46
CA ALA A 139 5.11 0.38 -16.38
C ALA A 139 5.35 1.42 -15.28
N PHE A 140 6.61 1.67 -14.90
CA PHE A 140 6.97 2.72 -13.93
C PHE A 140 6.48 4.09 -14.42
N SER A 141 6.81 4.45 -15.65
CA SER A 141 6.46 5.74 -16.25
C SER A 141 4.95 5.93 -16.37
N LEU A 142 4.23 4.90 -16.84
CA LEU A 142 2.77 4.91 -16.97
C LEU A 142 2.09 4.98 -15.59
N MET A 143 2.56 4.20 -14.61
CA MET A 143 2.00 4.27 -13.27
C MET A 143 2.15 5.65 -12.64
N PHE A 144 3.27 6.32 -12.86
CA PHE A 144 3.48 7.70 -12.40
C PHE A 144 2.54 8.66 -13.13
N SER A 145 2.46 8.59 -14.46
CA SER A 145 1.62 9.46 -15.30
C SER A 145 0.12 9.27 -15.05
N PHE A 146 -0.29 8.07 -14.65
CA PHE A 146 -1.67 7.76 -14.25
C PHE A 146 -1.95 8.13 -12.78
N SER A 147 -1.50 9.30 -12.37
CA SER A 147 -1.69 9.84 -11.01
C SER A 147 -1.19 8.92 -9.91
N GLY A 148 -0.06 8.26 -10.14
CA GLY A 148 0.51 7.31 -9.17
C GLY A 148 -0.43 6.14 -8.91
N ILE A 149 -1.05 5.56 -9.94
CA ILE A 149 -1.94 4.41 -9.83
C ILE A 149 -1.31 3.28 -9.03
N ALA A 150 -2.06 2.62 -8.16
CA ALA A 150 -1.56 1.46 -7.43
C ALA A 150 -1.39 0.26 -8.37
N PHE A 151 -0.35 -0.56 -8.18
CA PHE A 151 -0.10 -1.71 -9.05
C PHE A 151 -1.29 -2.67 -9.16
N VAL A 152 -2.08 -2.81 -8.09
CA VAL A 152 -3.30 -3.63 -8.13
C VAL A 152 -4.32 -3.10 -9.13
N ASP A 153 -4.51 -1.79 -9.18
CA ASP A 153 -5.42 -1.16 -10.12
C ASP A 153 -4.82 -1.21 -11.53
N PHE A 154 -3.53 -0.88 -11.68
CA PHE A 154 -2.79 -0.88 -12.94
C PHE A 154 -2.79 -2.24 -13.64
N ALA A 155 -2.47 -3.32 -12.90
CA ALA A 155 -2.42 -4.68 -13.46
C ALA A 155 -3.80 -5.21 -13.88
N HIS A 156 -4.90 -4.64 -13.37
CA HIS A 156 -6.26 -5.04 -13.71
C HIS A 156 -6.95 -4.09 -14.69
N LEU A 157 -6.24 -3.08 -15.21
CA LEU A 157 -6.80 -2.22 -16.26
C LEU A 157 -7.16 -3.04 -17.49
N LYS A 158 -8.27 -2.67 -18.10
CA LYS A 158 -8.76 -3.25 -19.35
C LYS A 158 -8.74 -2.20 -20.46
N ARG A 159 -8.81 -2.63 -21.71
CA ARG A 159 -8.88 -1.70 -22.87
C ARG A 159 -10.06 -0.74 -22.77
N GLU A 160 -11.19 -1.19 -22.24
CA GLU A 160 -12.41 -0.39 -22.05
C GLU A 160 -12.28 0.73 -21.01
N ASN A 161 -11.23 0.70 -20.18
CA ASN A 161 -10.94 1.77 -19.21
C ASN A 161 -10.39 3.04 -19.89
N ILE A 162 -9.99 2.97 -21.15
CA ILE A 162 -9.50 4.12 -21.92
C ILE A 162 -10.52 4.45 -23.01
N LYS A 163 -11.07 5.66 -22.94
CA LYS A 163 -11.98 6.21 -23.94
C LYS A 163 -11.63 7.67 -24.18
N ASP A 164 -11.57 8.07 -25.44
CA ASP A 164 -11.33 9.47 -25.85
C ASP A 164 -10.09 10.11 -25.19
N GLY A 165 -9.04 9.33 -24.97
CA GLY A 165 -7.81 9.79 -24.32
C GLY A 165 -7.90 9.93 -22.80
N VAL A 166 -9.00 9.49 -22.18
CA VAL A 166 -9.19 9.51 -20.72
C VAL A 166 -9.17 8.09 -20.18
N LEU A 167 -8.29 7.86 -19.18
CA LEU A 167 -8.30 6.65 -18.36
C LEU A 167 -9.34 6.82 -17.25
N SER A 168 -10.28 5.89 -17.14
CA SER A 168 -11.33 5.88 -16.12
C SER A 168 -11.44 4.51 -15.45
N TYR A 169 -11.28 4.44 -14.13
CA TYR A 169 -11.36 3.20 -13.37
C TYR A 169 -11.80 3.41 -11.93
N HIS A 170 -12.36 2.38 -11.32
CA HIS A 170 -12.67 2.36 -9.89
C HIS A 170 -11.52 1.72 -9.11
N ARG A 171 -11.01 2.44 -8.09
CA ARG A 171 -9.98 1.89 -7.21
C ARG A 171 -10.49 0.65 -6.46
N GLN A 172 -9.77 -0.47 -6.57
CA GLN A 172 -10.15 -1.72 -5.89
C GLN A 172 -10.24 -1.57 -4.37
N LYS A 173 -9.36 -0.76 -3.76
CA LYS A 173 -9.32 -0.59 -2.30
C LYS A 173 -10.43 0.29 -1.75
N SER A 174 -10.83 1.35 -2.45
CA SER A 174 -11.75 2.38 -1.94
C SER A 174 -13.07 2.45 -2.68
N GLY A 175 -13.13 1.90 -3.91
CA GLY A 175 -14.26 2.06 -4.82
C GLY A 175 -14.37 3.48 -5.43
N SER A 176 -13.42 4.37 -5.16
CA SER A 176 -13.42 5.72 -5.71
C SER A 176 -13.19 5.67 -7.22
N LEU A 177 -13.98 6.42 -7.98
CA LEU A 177 -13.74 6.65 -9.41
C LEU A 177 -12.53 7.56 -9.57
N ILE A 178 -11.62 7.17 -10.45
CA ILE A 178 -10.46 7.96 -10.87
C ILE A 178 -10.56 8.18 -12.35
N GLN A 179 -10.35 9.43 -12.77
CA GLN A 179 -10.28 9.83 -14.17
C GLN A 179 -8.98 10.62 -14.38
N VAL A 180 -8.22 10.23 -15.39
CA VAL A 180 -6.94 10.83 -15.74
C VAL A 180 -6.90 11.02 -17.25
N GLU A 181 -6.73 12.25 -17.71
CA GLU A 181 -6.40 12.51 -19.12
C GLU A 181 -5.01 11.96 -19.42
N ILE A 182 -4.87 11.22 -20.50
CA ILE A 182 -3.60 10.62 -20.91
C ILE A 182 -2.84 11.64 -21.75
N PRO A 183 -1.72 12.20 -21.25
CA PRO A 183 -0.92 13.15 -22.04
C PRO A 183 -0.44 12.53 -23.35
N ALA A 184 -0.36 13.34 -24.40
CA ALA A 184 0.05 12.87 -25.72
C ALA A 184 1.44 12.20 -25.71
N GLU A 185 2.34 12.71 -24.88
CA GLU A 185 3.71 12.23 -24.71
C GLU A 185 3.77 10.81 -24.11
N VAL A 186 2.70 10.38 -23.41
CA VAL A 186 2.64 9.09 -22.74
C VAL A 186 1.98 8.02 -23.60
N ARG A 187 1.30 8.40 -24.68
CA ARG A 187 0.56 7.47 -25.55
C ARG A 187 1.46 6.41 -26.18
N CYS A 188 2.63 6.83 -26.69
CA CYS A 188 3.59 5.87 -27.27
C CYS A 188 4.06 4.83 -26.25
N LEU A 189 4.28 5.23 -24.98
CA LEU A 189 4.67 4.29 -23.91
C LEU A 189 3.52 3.32 -23.57
N LEU A 190 2.28 3.81 -23.61
CA LEU A 190 1.09 3.01 -23.39
C LEU A 190 0.95 1.96 -24.49
N ASP A 191 1.04 2.37 -25.75
CA ASP A 191 0.91 1.49 -26.91
C ASP A 191 2.03 0.44 -26.92
N GLU A 192 3.27 0.84 -26.60
CA GLU A 192 4.41 -0.07 -26.50
C GLU A 192 4.18 -1.15 -25.43
N LEU A 193 3.73 -0.76 -24.22
CA LEU A 193 3.47 -1.73 -23.16
C LEU A 193 2.25 -2.60 -23.46
N ALA A 194 1.18 -2.03 -24.04
CA ALA A 194 -0.02 -2.76 -24.39
C ALA A 194 0.24 -3.79 -25.51
N ALA A 195 1.16 -3.50 -26.44
CA ALA A 195 1.58 -4.42 -27.50
C ALA A 195 2.26 -5.69 -26.96
N CYS A 196 2.83 -5.65 -25.75
CA CYS A 196 3.38 -6.82 -25.07
C CYS A 196 2.32 -7.75 -24.48
N THR A 197 1.04 -7.36 -24.53
CA THR A 197 -0.05 -8.13 -23.93
C THR A 197 -0.64 -9.10 -24.95
N ASP A 198 -0.91 -10.33 -24.53
CA ASP A 198 -1.63 -11.31 -25.34
C ASP A 198 -2.98 -10.73 -25.79
N LYS A 199 -3.31 -10.94 -27.08
CA LYS A 199 -4.56 -10.45 -27.69
C LYS A 199 -5.81 -10.98 -26.99
N ASP A 200 -5.72 -12.21 -26.46
CA ASP A 200 -6.82 -12.87 -25.75
C ASP A 200 -6.90 -12.47 -24.27
N SER A 201 -5.95 -11.69 -23.77
CA SER A 201 -5.99 -11.20 -22.38
C SER A 201 -7.11 -10.18 -22.20
N PRO A 202 -7.90 -10.30 -21.12
CA PRO A 202 -8.90 -9.29 -20.78
C PRO A 202 -8.26 -7.99 -20.26
N TYR A 203 -6.97 -8.02 -19.92
CA TYR A 203 -6.25 -6.89 -19.36
C TYR A 203 -5.50 -6.08 -20.41
N LEU A 204 -5.27 -4.83 -20.11
CA LEU A 204 -4.55 -3.89 -20.97
C LEU A 204 -3.03 -4.19 -20.99
N PHE A 205 -2.48 -4.61 -19.87
CA PHE A 205 -1.04 -4.77 -19.66
C PHE A 205 -0.65 -6.22 -19.30
N PRO A 206 0.59 -6.66 -19.62
CA PRO A 206 1.01 -8.07 -19.56
C PRO A 206 1.45 -8.53 -18.15
N PHE A 207 0.66 -8.23 -17.12
CA PHE A 207 0.99 -8.61 -15.74
C PHE A 207 0.16 -9.80 -15.24
N LEU A 208 -1.04 -9.96 -15.73
CA LEU A 208 -1.98 -11.01 -15.34
C LEU A 208 -2.53 -11.73 -16.56
N SER A 209 -2.74 -13.04 -16.44
CA SER A 209 -3.23 -13.87 -17.56
C SER A 209 -4.74 -13.70 -17.82
N GLY A 210 -5.50 -13.32 -16.78
CA GLY A 210 -6.96 -13.31 -16.84
C GLY A 210 -7.63 -14.68 -16.82
N LYS A 211 -6.84 -15.76 -16.80
CA LYS A 211 -7.33 -17.16 -16.81
C LYS A 211 -7.69 -17.68 -15.42
N GLN A 212 -7.16 -17.06 -14.38
CA GLN A 212 -7.35 -17.47 -12.99
C GLN A 212 -8.55 -16.78 -12.35
N THR A 213 -9.20 -17.47 -11.42
CA THR A 213 -10.32 -16.93 -10.64
C THR A 213 -10.10 -17.17 -9.14
N GLY A 214 -10.81 -16.44 -8.30
CA GLY A 214 -10.81 -16.66 -6.85
C GLY A 214 -9.43 -16.54 -6.21
N GLU A 215 -9.07 -17.49 -5.35
CA GLU A 215 -7.78 -17.49 -4.65
C GLU A 215 -6.58 -17.69 -5.61
N ALA A 216 -6.77 -18.38 -6.73
CA ALA A 216 -5.73 -18.57 -7.73
C ALA A 216 -5.37 -17.24 -8.40
N ALA A 217 -6.36 -16.41 -8.74
CA ALA A 217 -6.14 -15.07 -9.28
C ALA A 217 -5.43 -14.17 -8.25
N TYR A 218 -5.80 -14.24 -6.97
CA TYR A 218 -5.10 -13.52 -5.90
C TYR A 218 -3.63 -13.95 -5.79
N LYS A 219 -3.35 -15.25 -5.88
CA LYS A 219 -1.96 -15.78 -5.86
C LYS A 219 -1.17 -15.33 -7.09
N GLU A 220 -1.80 -15.31 -8.27
CA GLU A 220 -1.20 -14.79 -9.50
C GLU A 220 -0.82 -13.33 -9.36
N TYR A 221 -1.76 -12.50 -8.90
CA TYR A 221 -1.50 -11.09 -8.63
C TYR A 221 -0.32 -10.86 -7.66
N ASN A 222 -0.26 -11.59 -6.55
CA ASN A 222 0.85 -11.44 -5.60
C ASN A 222 2.20 -11.84 -6.22
N ARG A 223 2.23 -12.88 -7.06
CA ARG A 223 3.45 -13.24 -7.80
C ARG A 223 3.86 -12.16 -8.78
N ALA A 224 2.89 -11.58 -9.51
CA ALA A 224 3.13 -10.48 -10.43
C ALA A 224 3.67 -9.23 -9.70
N LEU A 225 3.07 -8.87 -8.55
CA LEU A 225 3.53 -7.75 -7.74
C LEU A 225 4.96 -7.95 -7.21
N ASN A 226 5.26 -9.14 -6.68
CA ASN A 226 6.59 -9.46 -6.19
C ASN A 226 7.62 -9.41 -7.33
N ARG A 227 7.29 -10.00 -8.48
CA ARG A 227 8.12 -9.95 -9.68
C ARG A 227 8.39 -8.51 -10.12
N PHE A 228 7.34 -7.71 -10.23
CA PHE A 228 7.46 -6.30 -10.61
C PHE A 228 8.34 -5.50 -9.64
N ASN A 229 8.21 -5.74 -8.32
CA ASN A 229 9.08 -5.08 -7.34
C ASN A 229 10.54 -5.52 -7.44
N CYS A 230 10.83 -6.80 -7.75
CA CYS A 230 12.19 -7.26 -8.04
C CYS A 230 12.75 -6.60 -9.31
N ASP A 231 11.95 -6.57 -10.38
CA ASP A 231 12.33 -5.95 -11.65
C ASP A 231 12.57 -4.42 -11.48
N LEU A 232 11.80 -3.75 -10.61
CA LEU A 232 12.03 -2.34 -10.25
C LEU A 232 13.36 -2.12 -9.52
N MET A 233 13.77 -3.04 -8.66
CA MET A 233 15.08 -2.96 -7.99
C MET A 233 16.22 -3.09 -8.99
N LEU A 234 16.13 -4.03 -9.93
CA LEU A 234 17.11 -4.21 -10.99
C LEU A 234 17.17 -2.97 -11.92
N LEU A 235 16.02 -2.42 -12.27
CA LEU A 235 15.95 -1.18 -13.06
C LEU A 235 16.62 -0.01 -12.31
N ALA A 236 16.37 0.13 -11.00
CA ALA A 236 16.97 1.17 -10.18
C ALA A 236 18.49 1.06 -10.15
N GLU A 237 19.01 -0.15 -9.96
CA GLU A 237 20.44 -0.43 -10.00
C GLU A 237 21.06 -0.07 -11.37
N ALA A 238 20.43 -0.50 -12.46
CA ALA A 238 20.88 -0.19 -13.83
C ALA A 238 20.87 1.32 -14.14
N CYS A 239 19.94 2.07 -13.53
CA CYS A 239 19.84 3.52 -13.66
C CYS A 239 20.69 4.31 -12.64
N GLY A 240 21.49 3.64 -11.79
CA GLY A 240 22.31 4.30 -10.76
C GLY A 240 21.48 4.92 -9.62
N VAL A 241 20.27 4.44 -9.38
CA VAL A 241 19.38 4.93 -8.33
C VAL A 241 19.58 4.06 -7.08
N ASN A 242 20.06 4.67 -6.01
CA ASN A 242 20.40 3.98 -4.76
C ASN A 242 19.20 3.84 -3.79
N GLU A 243 18.12 4.58 -4.02
CA GLU A 243 16.93 4.50 -3.18
C GLU A 243 16.15 3.20 -3.47
N PRO A 244 15.54 2.60 -2.43
CA PRO A 244 14.71 1.42 -2.64
C PRO A 244 13.45 1.79 -3.45
N VAL A 245 13.34 1.19 -4.65
CA VAL A 245 12.21 1.41 -5.56
C VAL A 245 11.24 0.25 -5.49
N THR A 246 9.97 0.56 -5.29
CA THR A 246 8.86 -0.39 -5.29
C THR A 246 7.64 0.22 -5.99
N SER A 247 6.68 -0.59 -6.38
CA SER A 247 5.41 -0.12 -6.93
C SER A 247 4.71 0.92 -6.04
N TYR A 248 4.89 0.83 -4.72
CA TYR A 248 4.34 1.78 -3.77
C TYR A 248 5.12 3.11 -3.73
N THR A 249 6.43 3.05 -3.95
CA THR A 249 7.30 4.24 -4.02
C THR A 249 6.88 5.17 -5.16
N ILE A 250 6.43 4.61 -6.31
CA ILE A 250 5.93 5.39 -7.46
C ILE A 250 4.81 6.33 -7.03
N ARG A 251 3.80 5.78 -6.39
CA ARG A 251 2.65 6.56 -5.90
C ARG A 251 3.04 7.59 -4.84
N HIS A 252 3.96 7.23 -3.98
CA HIS A 252 4.45 8.13 -2.94
C HIS A 252 5.24 9.31 -3.55
N SER A 253 6.07 9.03 -4.55
CA SER A 253 6.82 10.05 -5.28
C SER A 253 5.90 10.98 -6.05
N PHE A 254 4.87 10.46 -6.74
CA PHE A 254 3.86 11.29 -7.39
C PHE A 254 3.19 12.27 -6.42
N ALA A 255 2.72 11.79 -5.28
CA ALA A 255 2.10 12.65 -4.27
C ALA A 255 3.05 13.71 -3.72
N THR A 256 4.33 13.35 -3.53
CA THR A 256 5.36 14.26 -3.03
C THR A 256 5.73 15.31 -4.08
N SER A 257 5.87 14.92 -5.34
CA SER A 257 6.16 15.85 -6.45
C SER A 257 5.08 16.91 -6.63
N LEU A 258 3.79 16.52 -6.51
CA LEU A 258 2.68 17.48 -6.53
C LEU A 258 2.74 18.47 -5.36
N ARG A 259 3.08 17.98 -4.17
CA ARG A 259 3.23 18.85 -3.00
C ARG A 259 4.40 19.82 -3.15
N GLU A 260 5.50 19.38 -3.74
CA GLU A 260 6.65 20.25 -4.02
C GLU A 260 6.32 21.35 -5.03
N GLN A 261 5.28 21.13 -5.86
CA GLN A 261 4.70 22.10 -6.78
C GLN A 261 3.56 22.94 -6.18
N ASP A 262 3.38 22.91 -4.86
CA ASP A 262 2.34 23.64 -4.12
C ASP A 262 0.90 23.26 -4.47
N VAL A 263 0.67 22.07 -5.03
CA VAL A 263 -0.69 21.60 -5.29
C VAL A 263 -1.40 21.38 -3.95
N PRO A 264 -2.64 21.88 -3.77
CA PRO A 264 -3.43 21.70 -2.56
C PRO A 264 -3.62 20.23 -2.21
N ILE A 265 -3.59 19.92 -0.91
CA ILE A 265 -3.68 18.52 -0.44
C ILE A 265 -5.00 17.85 -0.82
N GLU A 266 -6.08 18.62 -0.95
CA GLU A 266 -7.38 18.18 -1.40
C GLU A 266 -7.32 17.65 -2.83
N VAL A 267 -6.66 18.38 -3.72
CA VAL A 267 -6.45 17.99 -5.12
C VAL A 267 -5.58 16.73 -5.19
N ILE A 268 -4.48 16.68 -4.40
CA ILE A 268 -3.64 15.47 -4.31
C ILE A 268 -4.47 14.29 -3.81
N SER A 269 -5.34 14.49 -2.82
CA SER A 269 -6.20 13.46 -2.26
C SER A 269 -7.18 12.91 -3.29
N GLU A 270 -7.76 13.77 -4.11
CA GLU A 270 -8.67 13.42 -5.20
C GLU A 270 -7.96 12.65 -6.30
N LEU A 271 -6.84 13.15 -6.82
CA LEU A 271 -6.00 12.47 -7.82
C LEU A 271 -5.58 11.06 -7.36
N LEU A 272 -5.30 10.91 -6.07
CA LEU A 272 -4.97 9.62 -5.49
C LEU A 272 -6.21 8.76 -5.17
N GLY A 273 -7.42 9.28 -5.25
CA GLY A 273 -8.67 8.59 -4.89
C GLY A 273 -8.73 8.19 -3.41
N HIS A 274 -8.28 9.05 -2.51
CA HIS A 274 -8.40 8.81 -1.08
C HIS A 274 -9.76 9.29 -0.58
N LYS A 275 -10.44 8.46 0.23
CA LYS A 275 -11.71 8.86 0.90
C LYS A 275 -11.52 9.84 2.04
N SER A 276 -10.28 10.07 2.49
CA SER A 276 -9.96 10.97 3.60
C SER A 276 -8.62 11.64 3.36
N ILE A 277 -8.57 12.94 3.52
CA ILE A 277 -7.36 13.77 3.46
C ILE A 277 -6.30 13.29 4.46
N LYS A 278 -6.70 12.76 5.63
CA LYS A 278 -5.78 12.14 6.61
C LYS A 278 -4.92 11.06 5.99
N THR A 279 -5.44 10.30 5.02
CA THR A 279 -4.66 9.28 4.29
C THR A 279 -3.58 9.92 3.43
N THR A 280 -3.84 11.08 2.83
CA THR A 280 -2.88 11.83 2.02
C THR A 280 -1.82 12.48 2.90
N GLN A 281 -2.17 12.99 4.06
CA GLN A 281 -1.23 13.60 5.02
C GLN A 281 -0.12 12.65 5.45
N ILE A 282 -0.39 11.35 5.53
CA ILE A 282 0.62 10.32 5.86
C ILE A 282 1.74 10.25 4.82
N TYR A 283 1.44 10.58 3.56
CA TYR A 283 2.42 10.58 2.46
C TYR A 283 3.27 11.85 2.42
N LEU A 284 2.79 12.93 3.02
CA LEU A 284 3.40 14.24 2.87
C LEU A 284 4.40 14.47 4.01
N LYS A 285 5.67 14.66 3.65
CA LYS A 285 6.71 15.11 4.58
C LYS A 285 6.37 16.49 5.13
N SER A 286 6.85 16.81 6.31
CA SER A 286 6.97 18.21 6.75
C SER A 286 7.76 19.00 5.71
N PHE A 287 7.40 20.24 5.47
CA PHE A 287 8.19 21.14 4.63
C PHE A 287 9.62 21.25 5.17
N SER A 288 10.58 21.48 4.28
CA SER A 288 11.94 21.79 4.71
C SER A 288 11.99 23.13 5.46
N LEU A 289 12.96 23.27 6.36
CA LEU A 289 13.14 24.51 7.09
C LEU A 289 13.34 25.71 6.14
N GLU A 290 14.07 25.51 5.04
CA GLU A 290 14.29 26.53 4.01
C GLU A 290 12.98 27.02 3.41
N ARG A 291 12.07 26.10 3.08
CA ARG A 291 10.76 26.45 2.52
C ARG A 291 9.88 27.16 3.54
N LEU A 292 9.82 26.66 4.78
CA LEU A 292 9.08 27.33 5.87
C LEU A 292 9.61 28.75 6.08
N SER A 293 10.94 28.90 6.07
CA SER A 293 11.61 30.20 6.20
C SER A 293 11.35 31.13 5.00
N ALA A 294 11.28 30.57 3.77
CA ALA A 294 10.96 31.35 2.56
C ALA A 294 9.52 31.88 2.61
N VAL A 295 8.57 31.03 2.98
CA VAL A 295 7.15 31.42 3.13
C VAL A 295 6.99 32.48 4.22
N ASN A 296 7.67 32.29 5.36
CA ASN A 296 7.63 33.25 6.47
C ASN A 296 8.22 34.62 6.04
N ARG A 297 9.37 34.63 5.34
CA ARG A 297 9.96 35.86 4.79
C ARG A 297 9.04 36.54 3.79
N ALA A 298 8.41 35.79 2.89
CA ALA A 298 7.47 36.34 1.91
C ALA A 298 6.24 36.95 2.59
N CYS A 299 5.70 36.28 3.61
CA CYS A 299 4.58 36.79 4.40
C CYS A 299 5.00 38.09 5.12
N PHE A 300 6.16 38.10 5.79
CA PHE A 300 6.65 39.30 6.45
C PHE A 300 6.87 40.46 5.47
N ALA A 301 7.49 40.21 4.31
CA ALA A 301 7.70 41.22 3.27
C ALA A 301 6.39 41.76 2.68
N SER A 302 5.31 40.96 2.62
CA SER A 302 4.00 41.40 2.12
C SER A 302 3.29 42.37 3.09
N VAL A 303 3.52 42.21 4.40
CA VAL A 303 2.92 43.03 5.45
C VAL A 303 3.77 44.26 5.76
N CYS A 304 5.09 44.12 5.72
CA CYS A 304 6.04 45.16 6.08
C CYS A 304 6.57 45.95 4.87
N LYS A 305 5.83 46.08 3.76
CA LYS A 305 6.20 46.98 2.67
C LYS A 305 6.28 48.40 3.25
N PRO A 306 7.45 49.10 3.16
CA PRO A 306 7.50 50.46 3.62
C PRO A 306 6.50 51.31 2.82
N VAL A 307 5.66 52.04 3.54
CA VAL A 307 4.80 53.06 2.94
C VAL A 307 5.74 54.02 2.21
N SER A 308 5.73 54.01 0.89
CA SER A 308 6.46 55.02 0.09
C SER A 308 5.94 56.38 0.54
N LYS A 309 6.81 57.15 1.21
CA LYS A 309 6.56 58.54 1.48
C LYS A 309 6.37 59.21 0.12
N VAL A 310 5.12 59.57 -0.18
CA VAL A 310 4.79 60.52 -1.22
C VAL A 310 5.35 61.84 -0.72
N GLY A 311 6.44 62.31 -1.33
CA GLY A 311 6.96 63.66 -1.21
C GLY A 311 6.27 64.58 -2.22
#